data_0e66c5fb4f6c453570d9719121eaa56e
#
_entry.id   0e66c5fb4f6c453570d9719121eaa56e
#
_cell.length_a   1.000
_cell.length_b   1.000
_cell.length_c   1.000
_cell.angle_alpha   90.00
_cell.angle_beta   90.00
_cell.angle_gamma   90.00
#
_symmetry.space_group_name_H-M   'P 1'
#
loop_
_entity.id
_entity.type
_entity.pdbx_description
1 polymer ?
#
loop_
_entity_poly.entity_id
_entity_poly.type
_entity_poly.pdbx_seq_one_letter_code
_entity_poly.pdbx_strand_id
1 'polypeptide(L)'
;MSLIVQKYGGTSVGDPERIRNCARRIMECHAAGHRVVAVVSAMAGVTNRLIQLASEVTGEGREPTEREMDVLLATGEQTTIALTAMAINAMGGKAVSLTGAQAGIETDGVHTKARIANITPGEVHRFLDEGNIVILAGFQGKTAEGRITTLGRGGSDLTAIAMAAAIDADLCQIYTDVDGVYTCDPRVVPTARKLEEISYDELLEMASSGSKVMQSRSVEFAKKFGVRFEVRSSLNNNPGTLVREETMSMESVVIRGVSLERDQAKVTITGVGDLPGTASRIFGPVAKANVIIDMIVQNVSKTGITDISFTVNKADLAKAEAALKPVLADLGDGVTMEAQGGIAKLSVVGIGMRSHAGVAAQMFETLSNAGVNIQMISTSEIKIAVTVAEDQIETAAKAVHEAFGLSALQG
;
A
#
# COMPACT_ATOMS: atom_id res chain seq x y z
N MET A 1 -22.38 13.62 -17.84
CA MET A 1 -21.78 14.39 -16.73
C MET A 1 -21.34 13.37 -15.69
N SER A 2 -20.05 13.10 -15.58
CA SER A 2 -19.55 12.08 -14.66
C SER A 2 -19.14 12.71 -13.34
N LEU A 3 -19.22 11.93 -12.24
CA LEU A 3 -18.71 12.29 -10.92
C LEU A 3 -17.32 11.68 -10.74
N ILE A 4 -16.31 12.51 -10.57
CA ILE A 4 -14.91 12.10 -10.48
C ILE A 4 -14.35 12.48 -9.12
N VAL A 5 -13.74 11.50 -8.45
CA VAL A 5 -12.93 11.74 -7.25
C VAL A 5 -11.46 11.79 -7.67
N GLN A 6 -10.76 12.86 -7.31
CA GLN A 6 -9.32 13.00 -7.57
C GLN A 6 -8.56 13.06 -6.26
N LYS A 7 -7.50 12.27 -6.10
CA LYS A 7 -6.63 12.35 -4.92
C LYS A 7 -5.27 12.87 -5.30
N TYR A 8 -4.77 13.83 -4.54
CA TYR A 8 -3.42 14.39 -4.70
C TYR A 8 -2.55 14.10 -3.48
N GLY A 9 -1.43 13.41 -3.70
CA GLY A 9 -0.45 13.07 -2.67
C GLY A 9 0.36 14.28 -2.18
N GLY A 10 1.06 14.14 -1.06
CA GLY A 10 1.83 15.22 -0.46
C GLY A 10 2.88 15.83 -1.38
N THR A 11 3.52 15.03 -2.23
CA THR A 11 4.45 15.52 -3.26
C THR A 11 3.76 16.35 -4.34
N SER A 12 2.50 16.05 -4.65
CA SER A 12 1.70 16.80 -5.62
C SER A 12 1.25 18.18 -5.11
N VAL A 13 1.19 18.36 -3.79
CA VAL A 13 0.77 19.60 -3.11
C VAL A 13 1.88 20.17 -2.22
N GLY A 14 3.15 19.84 -2.51
CA GLY A 14 4.29 20.11 -1.63
C GLY A 14 4.66 21.59 -1.45
N ASP A 15 4.26 22.44 -2.37
CA ASP A 15 4.53 23.87 -2.38
C ASP A 15 3.41 24.65 -3.08
N PRO A 16 3.38 26.00 -2.98
CA PRO A 16 2.32 26.81 -3.60
C PRO A 16 2.20 26.66 -5.13
N GLU A 17 3.29 26.39 -5.83
CA GLU A 17 3.25 26.19 -7.29
C GLU A 17 2.56 24.87 -7.64
N ARG A 18 2.92 23.80 -6.93
CA ARG A 18 2.29 22.48 -7.06
C ARG A 18 0.80 22.52 -6.70
N ILE A 19 0.40 23.26 -5.65
CA ILE A 19 -0.99 23.46 -5.30
C ILE A 19 -1.73 24.16 -6.46
N ARG A 20 -1.15 25.21 -7.07
CA ARG A 20 -1.75 25.86 -8.26
C ARG A 20 -1.86 24.91 -9.46
N ASN A 21 -0.89 24.02 -9.65
CA ASN A 21 -0.95 23.00 -10.70
C ASN A 21 -2.07 21.99 -10.45
N CYS A 22 -2.25 21.52 -9.21
CA CYS A 22 -3.38 20.67 -8.83
C CYS A 22 -4.72 21.41 -9.04
N ALA A 23 -4.82 22.67 -8.59
CA ALA A 23 -6.01 23.49 -8.78
C ALA A 23 -6.40 23.63 -10.27
N ARG A 24 -5.40 23.84 -11.15
CA ARG A 24 -5.64 23.91 -12.61
C ARG A 24 -6.18 22.60 -13.15
N ARG A 25 -5.61 21.45 -12.80
CA ARG A 25 -6.09 20.12 -13.22
C ARG A 25 -7.51 19.83 -12.73
N ILE A 26 -7.82 20.19 -11.49
CA ILE A 26 -9.16 20.08 -10.92
C ILE A 26 -10.16 20.92 -11.73
N MET A 27 -9.79 22.17 -12.06
CA MET A 27 -10.62 23.05 -12.87
C MET A 27 -10.77 22.55 -14.32
N GLU A 28 -9.73 22.03 -14.94
CA GLU A 28 -9.78 21.40 -16.27
C GLU A 28 -10.79 20.25 -16.30
N CYS A 29 -10.75 19.38 -15.28
CA CYS A 29 -11.72 18.30 -15.14
C CYS A 29 -13.16 18.83 -14.97
N HIS A 30 -13.34 19.85 -14.14
CA HIS A 30 -14.64 20.48 -13.94
C HIS A 30 -15.13 21.19 -15.21
N ALA A 31 -14.25 21.90 -15.91
CA ALA A 31 -14.57 22.59 -17.17
C ALA A 31 -14.93 21.61 -18.31
N ALA A 32 -14.44 20.38 -18.26
CA ALA A 32 -14.84 19.29 -19.15
C ALA A 32 -16.27 18.76 -18.88
N GLY A 33 -16.99 19.35 -17.92
CA GLY A 33 -18.37 19.02 -17.58
C GLY A 33 -18.53 17.95 -16.50
N HIS A 34 -17.47 17.64 -15.74
CA HIS A 34 -17.53 16.69 -14.64
C HIS A 34 -17.83 17.37 -13.29
N ARG A 35 -18.50 16.65 -12.40
CA ARG A 35 -18.55 17.00 -10.97
C ARG A 35 -17.28 16.47 -10.30
N VAL A 36 -16.63 17.27 -9.46
CA VAL A 36 -15.31 16.91 -8.92
C VAL A 36 -15.27 17.02 -7.40
N VAL A 37 -14.80 15.93 -6.77
CA VAL A 37 -14.34 15.93 -5.39
C VAL A 37 -12.83 15.69 -5.40
N ALA A 38 -12.05 16.61 -4.84
CA ALA A 38 -10.60 16.46 -4.76
C ALA A 38 -10.16 16.20 -3.32
N VAL A 39 -9.58 15.03 -3.08
CA VAL A 39 -9.00 14.65 -1.79
C VAL A 39 -7.51 15.01 -1.78
N VAL A 40 -7.07 15.81 -0.82
CA VAL A 40 -5.67 16.21 -0.74
C VAL A 40 -5.01 15.72 0.55
N SER A 41 -3.73 15.38 0.45
CA SER A 41 -2.85 15.06 1.59
C SER A 41 -2.28 16.34 2.19
N ALA A 42 -1.65 16.23 3.37
CA ALA A 42 -0.76 17.27 3.87
C ALA A 42 0.38 17.54 2.88
N MET A 43 0.90 18.75 2.86
CA MET A 43 2.07 19.12 2.04
C MET A 43 3.28 18.24 2.40
N ALA A 44 4.14 17.97 1.42
CA ALA A 44 5.32 17.13 1.62
C ALA A 44 6.15 17.57 2.83
N GLY A 45 6.49 16.63 3.71
CA GLY A 45 7.28 16.86 4.92
C GLY A 45 6.48 17.39 6.12
N VAL A 46 5.29 17.95 5.93
CA VAL A 46 4.49 18.55 7.02
C VAL A 46 4.14 17.52 8.09
N THR A 47 3.66 16.35 7.73
CA THR A 47 3.32 15.27 8.67
C THR A 47 4.52 14.89 9.53
N ASN A 48 5.70 14.72 8.93
CA ASN A 48 6.94 14.39 9.66
C ASN A 48 7.34 15.54 10.59
N ARG A 49 7.20 16.80 10.15
CA ARG A 49 7.48 17.97 10.99
C ARG A 49 6.55 18.04 12.21
N LEU A 50 5.27 17.74 12.04
CA LEU A 50 4.29 17.70 13.14
C LEU A 50 4.62 16.58 14.14
N ILE A 51 5.01 15.38 13.67
CA ILE A 51 5.47 14.29 14.52
C ILE A 51 6.71 14.71 15.32
N GLN A 52 7.66 15.35 14.65
CA GLN A 52 8.88 15.85 15.30
C GLN A 52 8.55 16.89 16.39
N LEU A 53 7.66 17.84 16.10
CA LEU A 53 7.21 18.84 17.08
C LEU A 53 6.56 18.21 18.31
N ALA A 54 5.71 17.18 18.09
CA ALA A 54 5.11 16.45 19.19
C ALA A 54 6.17 15.78 20.08
N SER A 55 7.17 15.14 19.49
CA SER A 55 8.29 14.52 20.20
C SER A 55 9.14 15.56 20.96
N GLU A 56 9.43 16.71 20.34
CA GLU A 56 10.18 17.81 20.97
C GLU A 56 9.44 18.36 22.21
N VAL A 57 8.11 18.48 22.16
CA VAL A 57 7.28 19.00 23.26
C VAL A 57 7.11 17.98 24.39
N THR A 58 7.00 16.69 24.07
CA THR A 58 6.85 15.66 25.10
C THR A 58 8.14 15.30 25.80
N GLY A 59 9.29 15.56 25.16
CA GLY A 59 10.62 15.29 25.70
C GLY A 59 11.09 13.84 25.53
N GLU A 60 12.40 13.62 25.75
CA GLU A 60 13.02 12.29 25.57
C GLU A 60 12.36 11.20 26.42
N GLY A 61 12.16 10.03 25.82
CA GLY A 61 11.63 8.85 26.50
C GLY A 61 10.12 8.89 26.79
N ARG A 62 9.40 9.89 26.28
CA ARG A 62 7.94 9.99 26.41
C ARG A 62 7.28 9.95 25.04
N GLU A 63 6.21 9.17 24.91
CA GLU A 63 5.39 9.15 23.70
C GLU A 63 4.23 10.13 23.82
N PRO A 64 3.93 10.91 22.76
CA PRO A 64 2.73 11.72 22.70
C PRO A 64 1.48 10.84 22.81
N THR A 65 0.41 11.34 23.45
CA THR A 65 -0.85 10.61 23.48
C THR A 65 -1.46 10.52 22.08
N GLU A 66 -1.89 9.35 21.68
CA GLU A 66 -2.39 9.07 20.32
C GLU A 66 -3.55 9.98 19.92
N ARG A 67 -4.44 10.32 20.87
CA ARG A 67 -5.55 11.25 20.63
C ARG A 67 -5.06 12.65 20.22
N GLU A 68 -4.08 13.19 20.92
CA GLU A 68 -3.53 14.53 20.60
C GLU A 68 -2.68 14.51 19.34
N MET A 69 -2.05 13.36 19.05
CA MET A 69 -1.39 13.16 17.75
C MET A 69 -2.39 13.25 16.59
N ASP A 70 -3.57 12.68 16.71
CA ASP A 70 -4.60 12.78 15.67
C ASP A 70 -5.04 14.22 15.43
N VAL A 71 -5.25 14.98 16.51
CA VAL A 71 -5.61 16.41 16.42
C VAL A 71 -4.49 17.20 15.72
N LEU A 72 -3.24 16.96 16.11
CA LEU A 72 -2.09 17.65 15.52
C LEU A 72 -1.90 17.30 14.05
N LEU A 73 -1.89 16.00 13.71
CA LEU A 73 -1.65 15.53 12.35
C LEU A 73 -2.73 16.00 11.38
N ALA A 74 -4.01 15.99 11.82
CA ALA A 74 -5.13 16.43 10.99
C ALA A 74 -5.01 17.89 10.50
N THR A 75 -4.24 18.74 11.16
CA THR A 75 -4.02 20.13 10.76
C THR A 75 -3.25 20.25 9.43
N GLY A 76 -2.45 19.25 9.09
CA GLY A 76 -1.70 19.23 7.83
C GLY A 76 -2.62 19.27 6.61
N GLU A 77 -3.59 18.36 6.56
CA GLU A 77 -4.57 18.32 5.47
C GLU A 77 -5.54 19.50 5.53
N GLN A 78 -5.91 19.97 6.74
CA GLN A 78 -6.76 21.16 6.89
C GLN A 78 -6.10 22.41 6.28
N THR A 79 -4.81 22.56 6.42
CA THR A 79 -4.04 23.62 5.74
C THR A 79 -4.13 23.45 4.22
N THR A 80 -3.90 22.25 3.71
CA THR A 80 -3.84 22.00 2.28
C THR A 80 -5.19 22.18 1.59
N ILE A 81 -6.31 21.74 2.21
CA ILE A 81 -7.66 21.94 1.62
C ILE A 81 -7.99 23.42 1.46
N ALA A 82 -7.68 24.24 2.47
CA ALA A 82 -7.92 25.67 2.44
C ALA A 82 -7.10 26.34 1.32
N LEU A 83 -5.80 26.06 1.24
CA LEU A 83 -4.93 26.60 0.20
C LEU A 83 -5.37 26.18 -1.22
N THR A 84 -5.79 24.92 -1.40
CA THR A 84 -6.27 24.42 -2.69
C THR A 84 -7.58 25.08 -3.10
N ALA A 85 -8.54 25.22 -2.18
CA ALA A 85 -9.80 25.94 -2.44
C ALA A 85 -9.54 27.42 -2.77
N MET A 86 -8.66 28.10 -2.03
CA MET A 86 -8.25 29.47 -2.34
C MET A 86 -7.63 29.60 -3.73
N ALA A 87 -6.79 28.66 -4.14
CA ALA A 87 -6.16 28.67 -5.47
C ALA A 87 -7.21 28.53 -6.58
N ILE A 88 -8.17 27.61 -6.44
CA ILE A 88 -9.28 27.43 -7.40
C ILE A 88 -10.13 28.69 -7.49
N ASN A 89 -10.53 29.25 -6.34
CA ASN A 89 -11.36 30.46 -6.29
C ASN A 89 -10.64 31.68 -6.89
N ALA A 90 -9.32 31.81 -6.67
CA ALA A 90 -8.51 32.86 -7.29
C ALA A 90 -8.38 32.71 -8.82
N MET A 91 -8.56 31.51 -9.35
CA MET A 91 -8.62 31.23 -10.81
C MET A 91 -10.03 31.38 -11.39
N GLY A 92 -11.01 31.85 -10.61
CA GLY A 92 -12.40 32.05 -11.04
C GLY A 92 -13.28 30.79 -10.92
N GLY A 93 -12.80 29.72 -10.29
CA GLY A 93 -13.60 28.55 -9.95
C GLY A 93 -14.48 28.81 -8.72
N LYS A 94 -15.32 27.82 -8.38
CA LYS A 94 -16.17 27.82 -7.19
C LYS A 94 -15.85 26.58 -6.37
N ALA A 95 -14.98 26.72 -5.37
CA ALA A 95 -14.52 25.61 -4.54
C ALA A 95 -14.83 25.84 -3.06
N VAL A 96 -15.13 24.75 -2.35
CA VAL A 96 -15.33 24.69 -0.90
C VAL A 96 -14.46 23.59 -0.31
N SER A 97 -13.87 23.86 0.87
CA SER A 97 -13.06 22.89 1.60
C SER A 97 -13.86 22.26 2.73
N LEU A 98 -13.71 20.93 2.90
CA LEU A 98 -14.33 20.14 3.96
C LEU A 98 -13.27 19.30 4.67
N THR A 99 -13.29 19.31 6.00
CA THR A 99 -12.57 18.29 6.79
C THR A 99 -13.22 16.92 6.63
N GLY A 100 -12.53 15.85 6.99
CA GLY A 100 -13.13 14.51 6.97
C GLY A 100 -14.41 14.42 7.80
N ALA A 101 -14.44 15.08 8.96
CA ALA A 101 -15.63 15.17 9.82
C ALA A 101 -16.81 15.89 9.14
N GLN A 102 -16.57 17.01 8.46
CA GLN A 102 -17.59 17.77 7.71
C GLN A 102 -18.09 16.98 6.49
N ALA A 103 -17.22 16.19 5.87
CA ALA A 103 -17.59 15.31 4.76
C ALA A 103 -18.33 14.02 5.20
N GLY A 104 -18.57 13.86 6.51
CA GLY A 104 -19.31 12.74 7.06
C GLY A 104 -18.52 11.46 7.22
N ILE A 105 -17.18 11.51 7.26
CA ILE A 105 -16.35 10.32 7.49
C ILE A 105 -16.34 10.00 8.98
N GLU A 106 -16.99 8.89 9.32
CA GLU A 106 -17.05 8.34 10.67
C GLU A 106 -16.10 7.13 10.81
N THR A 107 -15.39 7.07 11.93
CA THR A 107 -14.38 6.06 12.20
C THR A 107 -14.61 5.37 13.55
N ASP A 108 -13.93 4.24 13.75
CA ASP A 108 -13.76 3.68 15.09
C ASP A 108 -12.89 4.60 15.98
N GLY A 109 -12.79 4.28 17.26
CA GLY A 109 -12.05 5.08 18.25
C GLY A 109 -10.55 4.71 18.37
N VAL A 110 -9.99 3.97 17.42
CA VAL A 110 -8.58 3.58 17.44
C VAL A 110 -7.73 4.72 16.88
N HIS A 111 -7.18 5.55 17.76
CA HIS A 111 -6.36 6.70 17.35
C HIS A 111 -5.13 6.29 16.54
N THR A 112 -4.66 7.15 15.65
CA THR A 112 -3.51 7.02 14.72
C THR A 112 -3.64 5.91 13.67
N LYS A 113 -4.60 4.98 13.81
CA LYS A 113 -4.82 3.82 12.92
C LYS A 113 -6.31 3.53 12.75
N ALA A 114 -7.16 4.56 12.82
CA ALA A 114 -8.61 4.41 12.76
C ALA A 114 -9.07 3.71 11.47
N ARG A 115 -10.20 3.03 11.59
CA ARG A 115 -10.89 2.42 10.45
C ARG A 115 -12.16 3.19 10.14
N ILE A 116 -12.43 3.40 8.86
CA ILE A 116 -13.68 3.99 8.42
C ILE A 116 -14.81 3.02 8.76
N ALA A 117 -15.75 3.47 9.58
CA ALA A 117 -16.93 2.72 10.00
C ALA A 117 -18.12 3.03 9.09
N ASN A 118 -18.28 4.32 8.72
CA ASN A 118 -19.38 4.79 7.89
C ASN A 118 -18.97 6.10 7.17
N ILE A 119 -19.66 6.42 6.08
CA ILE A 119 -19.58 7.74 5.42
C ILE A 119 -20.99 8.19 5.10
N THR A 120 -21.36 9.37 5.60
CA THR A 120 -22.63 10.03 5.31
C THR A 120 -22.36 11.34 4.56
N PRO A 121 -22.26 11.32 3.22
CA PRO A 121 -21.70 12.41 2.43
C PRO A 121 -22.70 13.53 2.11
N GLY A 122 -23.62 13.85 3.02
CA GLY A 122 -24.69 14.83 2.79
C GLY A 122 -24.19 16.22 2.39
N GLU A 123 -23.18 16.74 3.11
CA GLU A 123 -22.57 18.03 2.79
C GLU A 123 -21.81 18.01 1.44
N VAL A 124 -21.17 16.87 1.11
CA VAL A 124 -20.49 16.71 -0.18
C VAL A 124 -21.51 16.80 -1.31
N HIS A 125 -22.64 16.07 -1.22
CA HIS A 125 -23.72 16.14 -2.22
C HIS A 125 -24.29 17.54 -2.33
N ARG A 126 -24.61 18.18 -1.19
CA ARG A 126 -25.15 19.54 -1.18
C ARG A 126 -24.27 20.52 -1.94
N PHE A 127 -22.96 20.55 -1.66
CA PHE A 127 -22.05 21.46 -2.34
C PHE A 127 -21.85 21.12 -3.82
N LEU A 128 -21.82 19.84 -4.18
CA LEU A 128 -21.76 19.42 -5.58
C LEU A 128 -23.02 19.85 -6.35
N ASP A 129 -24.21 19.78 -5.73
CA ASP A 129 -25.48 20.19 -6.35
C ASP A 129 -25.58 21.72 -6.48
N GLU A 130 -24.93 22.48 -5.61
CA GLU A 130 -24.73 23.91 -5.72
C GLU A 130 -23.69 24.34 -6.77
N GLY A 131 -23.09 23.37 -7.49
CA GLY A 131 -22.07 23.57 -8.53
C GLY A 131 -20.68 23.88 -7.98
N ASN A 132 -20.38 23.53 -6.72
CA ASN A 132 -19.04 23.70 -6.19
C ASN A 132 -18.13 22.51 -6.55
N ILE A 133 -16.84 22.78 -6.66
CA ILE A 133 -15.79 21.79 -6.54
C ILE A 133 -15.54 21.55 -5.05
N VAL A 134 -15.59 20.30 -4.59
CA VAL A 134 -15.38 19.96 -3.17
C VAL A 134 -13.94 19.54 -2.94
N ILE A 135 -13.26 20.24 -2.03
CA ILE A 135 -11.88 19.90 -1.62
C ILE A 135 -11.93 19.25 -0.24
N LEU A 136 -11.57 17.98 -0.17
CA LEU A 136 -11.70 17.15 1.03
C LEU A 136 -10.34 16.86 1.66
N ALA A 137 -10.25 17.03 2.97
CA ALA A 137 -9.08 16.59 3.73
C ALA A 137 -9.01 15.05 3.77
N GLY A 138 -7.96 14.50 3.17
CA GLY A 138 -7.67 13.07 3.30
C GLY A 138 -7.19 12.69 4.70
N PHE A 139 -6.96 11.39 4.94
CA PHE A 139 -6.30 10.87 6.12
C PHE A 139 -7.08 10.99 7.45
N GLN A 140 -8.15 11.72 7.54
CA GLN A 140 -8.84 12.04 8.78
C GLN A 140 -10.35 11.78 8.74
N GLY A 141 -10.92 11.51 9.93
CA GLY A 141 -12.34 11.41 10.18
C GLY A 141 -12.68 11.81 11.61
N LYS A 142 -13.85 11.39 12.09
CA LYS A 142 -14.26 11.57 13.48
C LYS A 142 -14.91 10.30 14.03
N THR A 143 -14.82 10.09 15.34
CA THR A 143 -15.64 9.08 16.01
C THR A 143 -17.11 9.53 16.11
N ALA A 144 -18.00 8.63 16.53
CA ALA A 144 -19.40 8.96 16.78
C ALA A 144 -19.56 10.10 17.81
N GLU A 145 -18.63 10.21 18.78
CA GLU A 145 -18.60 11.29 19.78
C GLU A 145 -17.97 12.59 19.26
N GLY A 146 -17.56 12.63 17.98
CA GLY A 146 -16.98 13.82 17.34
C GLY A 146 -15.48 14.03 17.60
N ARG A 147 -14.75 13.04 18.11
CA ARG A 147 -13.30 13.12 18.30
C ARG A 147 -12.58 12.94 16.96
N ILE A 148 -11.58 13.78 16.69
CA ILE A 148 -10.76 13.65 15.47
C ILE A 148 -9.94 12.36 15.56
N THR A 149 -9.86 11.66 14.43
CA THR A 149 -9.08 10.44 14.24
C THR A 149 -8.29 10.51 12.94
N THR A 150 -7.16 9.79 12.87
CA THR A 150 -6.40 9.62 11.63
C THR A 150 -6.34 8.15 11.21
N LEU A 151 -6.29 7.93 9.88
CA LEU A 151 -6.42 6.60 9.28
C LEU A 151 -5.09 5.84 9.17
N GLY A 152 -3.99 6.48 9.58
CA GLY A 152 -2.65 5.92 9.43
C GLY A 152 -2.12 6.00 8.00
N ARG A 153 -1.01 5.33 7.73
CA ARG A 153 -0.29 5.40 6.46
C ARG A 153 -1.19 5.03 5.27
N GLY A 154 -1.11 5.83 4.19
CA GLY A 154 -1.97 5.65 3.00
C GLY A 154 -3.43 6.11 3.21
N GLY A 155 -3.72 6.79 4.32
CA GLY A 155 -5.09 7.20 4.68
C GLY A 155 -5.75 8.13 3.67
N SER A 156 -5.00 8.96 2.94
CA SER A 156 -5.59 9.83 1.90
C SER A 156 -6.06 9.05 0.66
N ASP A 157 -5.33 7.99 0.27
CA ASP A 157 -5.77 7.09 -0.81
C ASP A 157 -7.04 6.35 -0.39
N LEU A 158 -7.05 5.86 0.86
CA LEU A 158 -8.24 5.22 1.43
C LEU A 158 -9.42 6.19 1.50
N THR A 159 -9.20 7.45 1.93
CA THR A 159 -10.25 8.48 1.96
C THR A 159 -10.86 8.69 0.58
N ALA A 160 -10.03 8.81 -0.46
CA ALA A 160 -10.50 9.05 -1.82
C ALA A 160 -11.34 7.88 -2.36
N ILE A 161 -10.86 6.66 -2.18
CA ILE A 161 -11.58 5.45 -2.62
C ILE A 161 -12.87 5.27 -1.82
N ALA A 162 -12.83 5.47 -0.50
CA ALA A 162 -14.01 5.33 0.35
C ALA A 162 -15.07 6.41 0.03
N MET A 163 -14.64 7.64 -0.22
CA MET A 163 -15.54 8.71 -0.67
C MET A 163 -16.10 8.40 -2.05
N ALA A 164 -15.28 7.91 -3.00
CA ALA A 164 -15.76 7.51 -4.31
C ALA A 164 -16.86 6.43 -4.23
N ALA A 165 -16.68 5.44 -3.34
CA ALA A 165 -17.72 4.45 -3.07
C ALA A 165 -18.98 5.07 -2.47
N ALA A 166 -18.83 5.98 -1.51
CA ALA A 166 -19.97 6.56 -0.78
C ALA A 166 -20.83 7.51 -1.62
N ILE A 167 -20.28 8.10 -2.69
CA ILE A 167 -21.00 9.03 -3.59
C ILE A 167 -21.27 8.42 -4.97
N ASP A 168 -21.05 7.11 -5.16
CA ASP A 168 -21.19 6.41 -6.44
C ASP A 168 -20.43 7.12 -7.58
N ALA A 169 -19.15 7.43 -7.34
CA ALA A 169 -18.34 8.10 -8.34
C ALA A 169 -18.04 7.19 -9.54
N ASP A 170 -18.09 7.73 -10.75
CA ASP A 170 -17.78 6.99 -11.98
C ASP A 170 -16.34 6.55 -12.08
N LEU A 171 -15.41 7.35 -11.50
CA LEU A 171 -13.98 7.08 -11.48
C LEU A 171 -13.30 7.77 -10.30
N CYS A 172 -12.35 7.06 -9.68
CA CYS A 172 -11.42 7.66 -8.72
C CYS A 172 -10.03 7.76 -9.38
N GLN A 173 -9.41 8.93 -9.37
CA GLN A 173 -8.06 9.17 -9.93
C GLN A 173 -7.07 9.43 -8.80
N ILE A 174 -6.07 8.56 -8.66
CA ILE A 174 -5.01 8.68 -7.65
C ILE A 174 -3.78 9.30 -8.31
N TYR A 175 -3.57 10.58 -8.06
CA TYR A 175 -2.40 11.31 -8.54
C TYR A 175 -1.22 11.16 -7.57
N THR A 176 -0.09 10.70 -8.12
CA THR A 176 1.16 10.46 -7.40
C THR A 176 2.35 10.99 -8.22
N ASP A 177 3.57 10.66 -7.85
CA ASP A 177 4.81 11.04 -8.54
C ASP A 177 5.22 10.07 -9.67
N VAL A 178 4.48 8.97 -9.84
CA VAL A 178 4.66 8.00 -10.94
C VAL A 178 3.44 7.98 -11.86
N ASP A 179 3.63 7.63 -13.14
CA ASP A 179 2.53 7.67 -14.14
C ASP A 179 1.69 6.40 -14.20
N GLY A 180 1.83 5.50 -13.25
CA GLY A 180 1.02 4.29 -13.18
C GLY A 180 1.73 3.15 -12.49
N VAL A 181 1.21 1.95 -12.66
CA VAL A 181 1.79 0.69 -12.19
C VAL A 181 2.66 0.12 -13.30
N TYR A 182 3.86 -0.31 -12.96
CA TYR A 182 4.83 -0.85 -13.91
C TYR A 182 5.00 -2.35 -13.71
N THR A 183 5.45 -3.04 -14.77
CA THR A 183 5.78 -4.47 -14.72
C THR A 183 6.91 -4.80 -13.76
N CYS A 184 7.73 -3.83 -13.39
CA CYS A 184 8.70 -3.84 -12.30
C CYS A 184 9.05 -2.40 -11.94
N ASP A 185 9.80 -2.16 -10.85
CA ASP A 185 10.33 -0.83 -10.54
C ASP A 185 11.31 -0.37 -11.66
N PRO A 186 10.99 0.70 -12.42
CA PRO A 186 11.83 1.16 -13.52
C PRO A 186 13.22 1.66 -13.09
N ARG A 187 13.40 1.95 -11.79
CA ARG A 187 14.72 2.31 -11.23
C ARG A 187 15.63 1.09 -11.12
N VAL A 188 15.08 -0.11 -11.02
CA VAL A 188 15.80 -1.39 -10.96
C VAL A 188 15.86 -2.03 -12.34
N VAL A 189 14.75 -2.05 -13.05
CA VAL A 189 14.61 -2.63 -14.40
C VAL A 189 14.22 -1.52 -15.37
N PRO A 190 15.18 -0.86 -16.04
CA PRO A 190 14.88 0.27 -16.93
C PRO A 190 13.97 -0.07 -18.11
N THR A 191 13.87 -1.34 -18.48
CA THR A 191 12.97 -1.86 -19.52
C THR A 191 11.56 -2.18 -18.99
N ALA A 192 11.30 -1.92 -17.71
CA ALA A 192 9.97 -2.10 -17.14
C ALA A 192 8.96 -1.20 -17.84
N ARG A 193 7.80 -1.76 -18.15
CA ARG A 193 6.75 -1.10 -18.91
C ARG A 193 5.57 -0.74 -18.00
N LYS A 194 4.97 0.40 -18.26
CA LYS A 194 3.73 0.78 -17.61
C LYS A 194 2.57 -0.11 -18.08
N LEU A 195 1.76 -0.57 -17.16
CA LEU A 195 0.55 -1.31 -17.44
C LEU A 195 -0.60 -0.35 -17.80
N GLU A 196 -1.39 -0.67 -18.81
CA GLU A 196 -2.59 0.08 -19.14
C GLU A 196 -3.72 -0.21 -18.15
N GLU A 197 -3.83 -1.48 -17.76
CA GLU A 197 -4.79 -1.94 -16.76
C GLU A 197 -4.21 -3.06 -15.89
N ILE A 198 -4.78 -3.22 -14.69
CA ILE A 198 -4.42 -4.27 -13.74
C ILE A 198 -5.65 -4.62 -12.89
N SER A 199 -5.78 -5.89 -12.50
CA SER A 199 -6.83 -6.29 -11.57
C SER A 199 -6.52 -5.88 -10.13
N TYR A 200 -7.57 -5.77 -9.28
CA TYR A 200 -7.36 -5.51 -7.85
C TYR A 200 -6.46 -6.55 -7.20
N ASP A 201 -6.63 -7.82 -7.55
CA ASP A 201 -5.85 -8.92 -6.94
C ASP A 201 -4.38 -8.86 -7.32
N GLU A 202 -4.06 -8.62 -8.59
CA GLU A 202 -2.68 -8.43 -9.04
C GLU A 202 -2.03 -7.22 -8.35
N LEU A 203 -2.75 -6.09 -8.27
CA LEU A 203 -2.22 -4.90 -7.61
C LEU A 203 -2.03 -5.12 -6.11
N LEU A 204 -2.93 -5.84 -5.43
CA LEU A 204 -2.80 -6.23 -4.03
C LEU A 204 -1.55 -7.07 -3.79
N GLU A 205 -1.34 -8.09 -4.64
CA GLU A 205 -0.16 -8.94 -4.53
C GLU A 205 1.13 -8.16 -4.83
N MET A 206 1.13 -7.27 -5.82
CA MET A 206 2.29 -6.41 -6.08
C MET A 206 2.56 -5.44 -4.93
N ALA A 207 1.51 -4.83 -4.37
CA ALA A 207 1.64 -3.90 -3.25
C ALA A 207 2.14 -4.59 -1.97
N SER A 208 1.65 -5.79 -1.68
CA SER A 208 2.09 -6.61 -0.53
C SER A 208 3.51 -7.18 -0.72
N SER A 209 3.97 -7.23 -1.97
CA SER A 209 5.29 -7.77 -2.34
C SER A 209 6.35 -6.68 -2.61
N GLY A 210 6.10 -5.44 -2.16
CA GLY A 210 7.09 -4.36 -2.19
C GLY A 210 6.88 -3.27 -3.25
N SER A 211 5.88 -3.39 -4.13
CA SER A 211 5.49 -2.28 -4.99
C SER A 211 4.85 -1.17 -4.16
N LYS A 212 5.53 -0.02 -4.04
CA LYS A 212 5.11 1.09 -3.16
C LYS A 212 4.13 2.08 -3.83
N VAL A 213 3.50 1.70 -4.92
CA VAL A 213 2.63 2.61 -5.69
C VAL A 213 1.32 2.90 -4.94
N MET A 214 0.74 1.86 -4.31
CA MET A 214 -0.51 1.97 -3.54
C MET A 214 -0.38 1.23 -2.20
N GLN A 215 -1.13 1.68 -1.21
CA GLN A 215 -1.29 0.93 0.04
C GLN A 215 -2.32 -0.19 -0.14
N SER A 216 -1.98 -1.41 0.27
CA SER A 216 -2.85 -2.60 0.12
C SER A 216 -4.25 -2.36 0.68
N ARG A 217 -4.38 -1.72 1.85
CA ARG A 217 -5.67 -1.40 2.47
C ARG A 217 -6.60 -0.56 1.57
N SER A 218 -6.04 0.35 0.76
CA SER A 218 -6.82 1.17 -0.17
C SER A 218 -7.31 0.35 -1.35
N VAL A 219 -6.50 -0.58 -1.85
CA VAL A 219 -6.86 -1.50 -2.95
C VAL A 219 -7.89 -2.53 -2.48
N GLU A 220 -7.73 -3.09 -1.26
CA GLU A 220 -8.72 -3.98 -0.63
C GLU A 220 -10.09 -3.30 -0.52
N PHE A 221 -10.10 -2.04 -0.11
CA PHE A 221 -11.33 -1.26 -0.01
C PHE A 221 -11.95 -1.03 -1.39
N ALA A 222 -11.15 -0.67 -2.40
CA ALA A 222 -11.61 -0.51 -3.77
C ALA A 222 -12.23 -1.80 -4.32
N LYS A 223 -11.57 -2.94 -4.11
CA LYS A 223 -12.09 -4.26 -4.49
C LYS A 223 -13.42 -4.56 -3.81
N LYS A 224 -13.49 -4.36 -2.48
CA LYS A 224 -14.71 -4.66 -1.69
C LYS A 224 -15.94 -3.89 -2.17
N PHE A 225 -15.76 -2.65 -2.61
CA PHE A 225 -16.85 -1.75 -3.01
C PHE A 225 -16.94 -1.54 -4.52
N GLY A 226 -16.14 -2.26 -5.32
CA GLY A 226 -16.17 -2.19 -6.79
C GLY A 226 -15.74 -0.84 -7.36
N VAL A 227 -14.92 -0.05 -6.63
CA VAL A 227 -14.49 1.28 -7.06
C VAL A 227 -13.41 1.17 -8.12
N ARG A 228 -13.73 1.52 -9.37
CA ARG A 228 -12.72 1.68 -10.42
C ARG A 228 -11.86 2.87 -10.14
N PHE A 229 -10.54 2.70 -10.20
CA PHE A 229 -9.64 3.83 -10.03
C PHE A 229 -8.46 3.79 -11.01
N GLU A 230 -7.86 4.94 -11.24
CA GLU A 230 -6.72 5.11 -12.13
C GLU A 230 -5.55 5.69 -11.34
N VAL A 231 -4.38 5.07 -11.44
CA VAL A 231 -3.13 5.60 -10.87
C VAL A 231 -2.45 6.45 -11.94
N ARG A 232 -2.22 7.73 -11.64
CA ARG A 232 -1.71 8.73 -12.61
C ARG A 232 -0.60 9.59 -12.01
N SER A 233 0.20 10.18 -12.88
CA SER A 233 1.15 11.21 -12.47
C SER A 233 0.46 12.58 -12.26
N SER A 234 0.85 13.27 -11.19
CA SER A 234 0.54 14.68 -11.01
C SER A 234 1.48 15.61 -11.80
N LEU A 235 2.55 15.07 -12.39
CA LEU A 235 3.62 15.83 -13.04
C LEU A 235 3.48 15.90 -14.57
N ASN A 236 2.65 15.02 -15.17
CA ASN A 236 2.39 14.98 -16.60
C ASN A 236 0.92 14.64 -16.90
N ASN A 237 0.54 14.64 -18.19
CA ASN A 237 -0.83 14.32 -18.63
C ASN A 237 -0.93 12.93 -19.27
N ASN A 238 0.08 12.08 -19.11
CA ASN A 238 0.04 10.73 -19.66
C ASN A 238 -1.15 9.94 -19.07
N PRO A 239 -1.74 9.02 -19.85
CA PRO A 239 -2.70 8.05 -19.31
C PRO A 239 -2.08 7.28 -18.15
N GLY A 240 -2.88 6.98 -17.14
CA GLY A 240 -2.46 6.18 -16.01
C GLY A 240 -2.62 4.68 -16.23
N THR A 241 -2.61 3.94 -15.11
CA THR A 241 -3.00 2.52 -15.07
C THR A 241 -4.40 2.42 -14.49
N LEU A 242 -5.34 1.84 -15.22
CA LEU A 242 -6.70 1.59 -14.74
C LEU A 242 -6.71 0.35 -13.86
N VAL A 243 -7.28 0.47 -12.65
CA VAL A 243 -7.48 -0.64 -11.71
C VAL A 243 -8.96 -0.95 -11.61
N ARG A 244 -9.31 -2.20 -11.86
CA ARG A 244 -10.69 -2.68 -11.89
C ARG A 244 -10.78 -4.17 -11.59
N GLU A 245 -12.00 -4.70 -11.60
CA GLU A 245 -12.23 -6.13 -11.50
C GLU A 245 -11.56 -6.87 -12.68
N GLU A 246 -11.19 -8.12 -12.45
CA GLU A 246 -10.61 -9.01 -13.43
C GLU A 246 -11.51 -9.13 -14.68
N THR A 247 -10.92 -9.14 -15.85
CA THR A 247 -11.62 -9.37 -17.13
C THR A 247 -11.01 -10.56 -17.86
N MET A 248 -11.79 -11.17 -18.77
CA MET A 248 -11.30 -12.33 -19.55
C MET A 248 -10.03 -12.00 -20.37
N SER A 249 -9.87 -10.75 -20.80
CA SER A 249 -8.64 -10.31 -21.49
C SER A 249 -7.42 -10.29 -20.58
N MET A 250 -7.60 -10.10 -19.26
CA MET A 250 -6.52 -10.14 -18.29
C MET A 250 -6.04 -11.56 -18.02
N GLU A 251 -6.92 -12.57 -18.04
CA GLU A 251 -6.56 -13.98 -17.84
C GLU A 251 -5.61 -14.53 -18.92
N SER A 252 -5.60 -13.95 -20.12
CA SER A 252 -4.69 -14.35 -21.19
C SER A 252 -3.22 -13.97 -20.90
N VAL A 253 -2.98 -13.02 -20.02
CA VAL A 253 -1.65 -12.56 -19.64
C VAL A 253 -1.17 -13.37 -18.44
N VAL A 254 -0.21 -14.27 -18.65
CA VAL A 254 0.26 -15.21 -17.63
C VAL A 254 0.92 -14.49 -16.46
N ILE A 255 1.84 -13.55 -16.75
CA ILE A 255 2.55 -12.76 -15.76
C ILE A 255 2.32 -11.27 -16.02
N ARG A 256 1.89 -10.56 -14.98
CA ARG A 256 1.64 -9.13 -15.02
C ARG A 256 2.86 -8.31 -14.62
N GLY A 257 3.63 -8.80 -13.64
CA GLY A 257 4.81 -8.07 -13.18
C GLY A 257 5.66 -8.82 -12.17
N VAL A 258 6.78 -8.18 -11.85
CA VAL A 258 7.77 -8.61 -10.87
C VAL A 258 7.87 -7.54 -9.79
N SER A 259 7.70 -7.94 -8.54
CA SER A 259 7.87 -7.07 -7.36
C SER A 259 9.07 -7.51 -6.56
N LEU A 260 9.75 -6.55 -5.95
CA LEU A 260 10.90 -6.83 -5.09
C LEU A 260 10.75 -6.08 -3.76
N GLU A 261 11.04 -6.78 -2.68
CA GLU A 261 10.98 -6.26 -1.33
C GLU A 261 12.32 -6.49 -0.63
N ARG A 262 13.01 -5.38 -0.32
CA ARG A 262 14.27 -5.36 0.41
C ARG A 262 14.02 -5.32 1.92
N ASP A 263 15.08 -5.28 2.70
CA ASP A 263 15.01 -5.14 4.15
C ASP A 263 14.22 -6.27 4.83
N GLN A 264 14.38 -7.51 4.35
CA GLN A 264 13.81 -8.70 4.94
C GLN A 264 14.84 -9.42 5.82
N ALA A 265 14.35 -10.13 6.80
CA ALA A 265 15.14 -11.05 7.63
C ALA A 265 14.41 -12.40 7.75
N LYS A 266 15.18 -13.48 7.77
CA LYS A 266 14.69 -14.84 7.97
C LYS A 266 15.00 -15.28 9.41
N VAL A 267 14.02 -15.85 10.07
CA VAL A 267 14.17 -16.54 11.34
C VAL A 267 13.89 -18.02 11.11
N THR A 268 14.81 -18.87 11.53
CA THR A 268 14.65 -20.33 11.46
C THR A 268 14.74 -20.89 12.87
N ILE A 269 13.73 -21.66 13.27
CA ILE A 269 13.69 -22.39 14.52
C ILE A 269 13.84 -23.87 14.16
N THR A 270 14.92 -24.48 14.61
CA THR A 270 15.27 -25.87 14.31
C THR A 270 15.04 -26.79 15.49
N GLY A 271 14.78 -28.06 15.21
CA GLY A 271 14.63 -29.09 16.26
C GLY A 271 13.28 -29.05 16.97
N VAL A 272 12.27 -28.46 16.38
CA VAL A 272 10.93 -28.26 16.99
C VAL A 272 10.12 -29.56 16.89
N GLY A 273 9.47 -29.98 17.99
CA GLY A 273 8.55 -31.13 17.97
C GLY A 273 7.36 -30.88 17.04
N ASP A 274 7.09 -31.80 16.12
CA ASP A 274 5.95 -31.76 15.20
C ASP A 274 4.68 -32.21 15.93
N LEU A 275 4.14 -31.29 16.74
CA LEU A 275 2.96 -31.51 17.59
C LEU A 275 1.89 -30.46 17.34
N PRO A 276 0.60 -30.83 17.47
CA PRO A 276 -0.47 -29.84 17.42
C PRO A 276 -0.25 -28.70 18.41
N GLY A 277 -0.37 -27.45 17.93
CA GLY A 277 -0.20 -26.25 18.74
C GLY A 277 1.21 -25.64 18.72
N THR A 278 2.22 -26.29 18.18
CA THR A 278 3.59 -25.77 18.08
C THR A 278 3.65 -24.43 17.35
N ALA A 279 3.03 -24.32 16.19
CA ALA A 279 2.96 -23.05 15.43
C ALA A 279 2.30 -21.92 16.25
N SER A 280 1.21 -22.23 16.99
CA SER A 280 0.55 -21.24 17.85
C SER A 280 1.44 -20.74 18.98
N ARG A 281 2.26 -21.63 19.57
CA ARG A 281 3.23 -21.28 20.63
C ARG A 281 4.35 -20.37 20.10
N ILE A 282 4.78 -20.57 18.87
CA ILE A 282 5.81 -19.75 18.21
C ILE A 282 5.23 -18.40 17.77
N PHE A 283 4.15 -18.39 16.99
CA PHE A 283 3.64 -17.19 16.36
C PHE A 283 2.75 -16.32 17.28
N GLY A 284 2.17 -16.87 18.33
CA GLY A 284 1.38 -16.11 19.29
C GLY A 284 2.15 -14.96 19.97
N PRO A 285 3.33 -15.19 20.56
CA PRO A 285 4.17 -14.13 21.12
C PRO A 285 4.66 -13.11 20.09
N VAL A 286 4.99 -13.52 18.87
CA VAL A 286 5.40 -12.64 17.78
C VAL A 286 4.25 -11.68 17.38
N ALA A 287 3.03 -12.20 17.29
CA ALA A 287 1.85 -11.39 17.02
C ALA A 287 1.56 -10.39 18.16
N LYS A 288 1.73 -10.81 19.44
CA LYS A 288 1.58 -9.91 20.60
C LYS A 288 2.63 -8.79 20.63
N ALA A 289 3.79 -9.03 20.04
CA ALA A 289 4.85 -8.02 19.85
C ALA A 289 4.57 -7.09 18.65
N ASN A 290 3.42 -7.19 17.98
CA ASN A 290 3.05 -6.45 16.75
C ASN A 290 4.06 -6.63 15.61
N VAL A 291 4.67 -7.80 15.47
CA VAL A 291 5.54 -8.16 14.35
C VAL A 291 4.71 -8.85 13.27
N ILE A 292 4.80 -8.32 12.06
CA ILE A 292 4.14 -8.91 10.89
C ILE A 292 5.04 -9.98 10.30
N ILE A 293 4.48 -11.16 10.08
CA ILE A 293 5.14 -12.29 9.42
C ILE A 293 4.59 -12.37 7.98
N ASP A 294 5.47 -12.58 7.01
CA ASP A 294 5.06 -12.64 5.60
C ASP A 294 5.08 -14.09 5.08
N MET A 295 6.25 -14.72 4.99
CA MET A 295 6.39 -16.10 4.54
C MET A 295 6.56 -17.04 5.73
N ILE A 296 5.88 -18.19 5.73
CA ILE A 296 6.10 -19.27 6.70
C ILE A 296 6.33 -20.55 5.91
N VAL A 297 7.42 -21.26 6.22
CA VAL A 297 7.75 -22.57 5.66
C VAL A 297 7.95 -23.55 6.80
N GLN A 298 7.16 -24.61 6.81
CA GLN A 298 7.28 -25.75 7.74
C GLN A 298 7.19 -27.03 6.95
N ASN A 299 8.07 -27.99 7.23
CA ASN A 299 8.03 -29.31 6.63
C ASN A 299 7.54 -30.34 7.64
N VAL A 300 6.82 -31.34 7.16
CA VAL A 300 6.46 -32.53 7.96
C VAL A 300 7.69 -33.43 8.07
N SER A 301 8.09 -33.77 9.28
CA SER A 301 9.23 -34.61 9.51
C SER A 301 8.86 -36.10 9.69
N LYS A 302 9.70 -37.00 9.19
CA LYS A 302 9.56 -38.43 9.44
C LYS A 302 10.04 -38.84 10.86
N THR A 303 10.76 -37.96 11.56
CA THR A 303 11.35 -38.19 12.88
C THR A 303 10.55 -37.54 14.01
N GLY A 304 9.45 -36.84 13.71
CA GLY A 304 8.68 -36.08 14.69
C GLY A 304 9.32 -34.76 15.11
N ILE A 305 10.40 -34.34 14.43
CA ILE A 305 11.09 -33.06 14.63
C ILE A 305 11.06 -32.29 13.33
N THR A 306 10.71 -31.01 13.34
CA THR A 306 10.62 -30.15 12.16
C THR A 306 11.39 -28.84 12.37
N ASP A 307 11.67 -28.18 11.27
CA ASP A 307 12.17 -26.81 11.26
C ASP A 307 11.08 -25.88 10.77
N ILE A 308 10.98 -24.71 11.40
CA ILE A 308 10.05 -23.66 11.02
C ILE A 308 10.86 -22.42 10.64
N SER A 309 10.74 -22.00 9.38
CA SER A 309 11.35 -20.77 8.89
C SER A 309 10.27 -19.75 8.56
N PHE A 310 10.52 -18.49 8.87
CA PHE A 310 9.62 -17.41 8.50
C PHE A 310 10.39 -16.11 8.24
N THR A 311 9.75 -15.18 7.53
CA THR A 311 10.33 -13.86 7.23
C THR A 311 9.61 -12.76 8.00
N VAL A 312 10.39 -11.75 8.40
CA VAL A 312 9.94 -10.51 9.02
C VAL A 312 10.65 -9.33 8.37
N ASN A 313 10.12 -8.12 8.52
CA ASN A 313 10.89 -6.94 8.18
C ASN A 313 12.13 -6.83 9.07
N LYS A 314 13.26 -6.45 8.49
CA LYS A 314 14.55 -6.31 9.21
C LYS A 314 14.45 -5.40 10.45
N ALA A 315 13.62 -4.35 10.38
CA ALA A 315 13.40 -3.44 11.50
C ALA A 315 12.70 -4.11 12.70
N ASP A 316 11.94 -5.18 12.46
CA ASP A 316 11.23 -5.92 13.50
C ASP A 316 11.95 -7.15 13.98
N LEU A 317 13.13 -7.49 13.40
CA LEU A 317 13.89 -8.68 13.74
C LEU A 317 14.20 -8.78 15.24
N ALA A 318 14.73 -7.71 15.82
CA ALA A 318 15.08 -7.70 17.26
C ALA A 318 13.85 -7.91 18.17
N LYS A 319 12.67 -7.39 17.78
CA LYS A 319 11.43 -7.63 18.53
C LYS A 319 10.96 -9.08 18.39
N ALA A 320 11.08 -9.65 17.18
CA ALA A 320 10.75 -11.05 16.96
C ALA A 320 11.64 -11.98 17.80
N GLU A 321 12.95 -11.76 17.79
CA GLU A 321 13.92 -12.53 18.59
C GLU A 321 13.62 -12.41 20.09
N ALA A 322 13.35 -11.21 20.58
CA ALA A 322 13.02 -10.98 22.00
C ALA A 322 11.73 -11.69 22.41
N ALA A 323 10.72 -11.70 21.53
CA ALA A 323 9.44 -12.39 21.78
C ALA A 323 9.57 -13.93 21.77
N LEU A 324 10.51 -14.46 20.98
CA LEU A 324 10.73 -15.90 20.84
C LEU A 324 11.67 -16.50 21.92
N LYS A 325 12.60 -15.73 22.43
CA LYS A 325 13.56 -16.21 23.45
C LYS A 325 12.93 -17.01 24.61
N PRO A 326 11.83 -16.53 25.25
CA PRO A 326 11.17 -17.30 26.32
C PRO A 326 10.55 -18.60 25.82
N VAL A 327 10.06 -18.61 24.57
CA VAL A 327 9.35 -19.75 23.98
C VAL A 327 10.28 -20.89 23.66
N LEU A 328 11.52 -20.60 23.24
CA LEU A 328 12.52 -21.65 22.89
C LEU A 328 12.78 -22.62 24.04
N ALA A 329 12.87 -22.10 25.26
CA ALA A 329 13.09 -22.95 26.45
C ALA A 329 11.90 -23.91 26.71
N ASP A 330 10.70 -23.51 26.32
CA ASP A 330 9.47 -24.28 26.51
C ASP A 330 9.19 -25.28 25.37
N LEU A 331 9.88 -25.16 24.22
CA LEU A 331 9.66 -26.00 23.04
C LEU A 331 10.42 -27.33 23.12
N GLY A 332 11.42 -27.44 23.99
CA GLY A 332 12.19 -28.68 24.25
C GLY A 332 13.70 -28.49 24.21
N ASP A 333 14.40 -29.47 24.76
CA ASP A 333 15.86 -29.51 24.72
C ASP A 333 16.37 -29.66 23.28
N GLY A 334 17.34 -28.82 22.89
CA GLY A 334 17.95 -28.87 21.55
C GLY A 334 17.24 -28.00 20.50
N VAL A 335 16.15 -27.28 20.85
CA VAL A 335 15.54 -26.29 19.96
C VAL A 335 16.46 -25.07 19.88
N THR A 336 16.82 -24.67 18.66
CA THR A 336 17.66 -23.50 18.42
C THR A 336 16.99 -22.52 17.47
N MET A 337 17.40 -21.27 17.57
CA MET A 337 16.93 -20.21 16.68
C MET A 337 18.10 -19.53 16.00
N GLU A 338 18.02 -19.40 14.70
CA GLU A 338 18.96 -18.64 13.88
C GLU A 338 18.21 -17.50 13.19
N ALA A 339 18.78 -16.31 13.21
CA ALA A 339 18.27 -15.14 12.54
C ALA A 339 19.28 -14.65 11.50
N GLN A 340 18.81 -14.45 10.27
CA GLN A 340 19.61 -14.02 9.13
C GLN A 340 18.99 -12.77 8.52
N GLY A 341 19.69 -11.63 8.58
CA GLY A 341 19.39 -10.45 7.80
C GLY A 341 20.01 -10.50 6.41
N GLY A 342 19.84 -9.43 5.64
CA GLY A 342 20.43 -9.30 4.29
C GLY A 342 19.79 -10.23 3.26
N ILE A 343 18.51 -10.50 3.39
CA ILE A 343 17.71 -11.18 2.40
C ILE A 343 16.68 -10.22 1.78
N ALA A 344 16.27 -10.52 0.57
CA ALA A 344 15.20 -9.81 -0.12
C ALA A 344 14.23 -10.81 -0.75
N LYS A 345 12.99 -10.39 -0.94
CA LYS A 345 11.93 -11.19 -1.58
C LYS A 345 11.71 -10.71 -3.01
N LEU A 346 11.71 -11.64 -3.95
CA LEU A 346 11.31 -11.45 -5.35
C LEU A 346 9.99 -12.18 -5.57
N SER A 347 9.01 -11.50 -6.13
CA SER A 347 7.70 -12.07 -6.42
C SER A 347 7.33 -11.85 -7.88
N VAL A 348 6.86 -12.90 -8.53
CA VAL A 348 6.20 -12.87 -9.84
C VAL A 348 4.71 -12.93 -9.62
N VAL A 349 3.94 -12.02 -10.24
CA VAL A 349 2.50 -11.86 -10.04
C VAL A 349 1.76 -11.91 -11.37
N GLY A 350 0.66 -12.63 -11.42
CA GLY A 350 -0.23 -12.69 -12.58
C GLY A 350 -1.38 -13.70 -12.41
N ILE A 351 -2.60 -13.29 -12.72
CA ILE A 351 -3.79 -14.14 -12.62
C ILE A 351 -3.76 -15.32 -13.60
N GLY A 352 -3.09 -15.17 -14.75
CA GLY A 352 -2.95 -16.24 -15.73
C GLY A 352 -2.14 -17.44 -15.24
N MET A 353 -1.39 -17.32 -14.13
CA MET A 353 -0.68 -18.46 -13.54
C MET A 353 -1.60 -19.59 -13.08
N ARG A 354 -2.87 -19.31 -12.77
CA ARG A 354 -3.88 -20.31 -12.37
C ARG A 354 -4.05 -21.42 -13.42
N SER A 355 -3.89 -21.08 -14.69
CA SER A 355 -4.11 -21.98 -15.81
C SER A 355 -2.84 -22.41 -16.54
N HIS A 356 -1.67 -21.91 -16.15
CA HIS A 356 -0.41 -22.16 -16.87
C HIS A 356 0.61 -22.90 -16.00
N ALA A 357 0.83 -24.17 -16.33
CA ALA A 357 1.91 -24.95 -15.74
C ALA A 357 3.28 -24.46 -16.24
N GLY A 358 4.31 -24.57 -15.41
CA GLY A 358 5.69 -24.30 -15.80
C GLY A 358 6.23 -22.94 -15.40
N VAL A 359 5.41 -21.98 -14.94
CA VAL A 359 5.87 -20.64 -14.51
C VAL A 359 6.93 -20.74 -13.41
N ALA A 360 6.71 -21.60 -12.40
CA ALA A 360 7.66 -21.83 -11.33
C ALA A 360 8.99 -22.39 -11.86
N ALA A 361 8.92 -23.39 -12.76
CA ALA A 361 10.11 -24.00 -13.36
C ALA A 361 10.93 -22.98 -14.13
N GLN A 362 10.28 -22.16 -14.97
CA GLN A 362 10.93 -21.09 -15.73
C GLN A 362 11.60 -20.07 -14.81
N MET A 363 10.91 -19.65 -13.73
CA MET A 363 11.47 -18.72 -12.75
C MET A 363 12.73 -19.30 -12.08
N PHE A 364 12.65 -20.56 -11.64
CA PHE A 364 13.78 -21.21 -10.93
C PHE A 364 14.97 -21.46 -11.85
N GLU A 365 14.73 -21.89 -13.09
CA GLU A 365 15.78 -22.06 -14.11
C GLU A 365 16.44 -20.71 -14.43
N THR A 366 15.65 -19.65 -14.57
CA THR A 366 16.17 -18.30 -14.81
C THR A 366 17.08 -17.83 -13.68
N LEU A 367 16.66 -18.01 -12.43
CA LEU A 367 17.48 -17.63 -11.26
C LEU A 367 18.75 -18.46 -11.17
N SER A 368 18.67 -19.77 -11.43
CA SER A 368 19.84 -20.65 -11.48
C SER A 368 20.85 -20.19 -12.54
N ASN A 369 20.38 -19.90 -13.75
CA ASN A 369 21.23 -19.44 -14.84
C ASN A 369 21.86 -18.06 -14.57
N ALA A 370 21.20 -17.23 -13.77
CA ALA A 370 21.71 -15.95 -13.28
C ALA A 370 22.65 -16.07 -12.05
N GLY A 371 22.91 -17.29 -11.56
CA GLY A 371 23.75 -17.54 -10.39
C GLY A 371 23.12 -17.09 -9.06
N VAL A 372 21.79 -16.97 -9.03
CA VAL A 372 21.04 -16.51 -7.85
C VAL A 372 20.51 -17.73 -7.07
N ASN A 373 20.93 -17.88 -5.82
CA ASN A 373 20.49 -18.96 -4.96
C ASN A 373 19.18 -18.63 -4.25
N ILE A 374 18.21 -19.55 -4.34
CA ILE A 374 16.90 -19.44 -3.67
C ILE A 374 17.03 -20.00 -2.24
N GLN A 375 16.55 -19.24 -1.24
CA GLN A 375 16.56 -19.63 0.16
C GLN A 375 15.22 -20.13 0.68
N MET A 376 14.12 -19.50 0.24
CA MET A 376 12.75 -19.91 0.56
C MET A 376 11.86 -19.74 -0.67
N ILE A 377 10.80 -20.52 -0.75
CA ILE A 377 9.78 -20.44 -1.81
C ILE A 377 8.41 -20.41 -1.13
N SER A 378 7.53 -19.55 -1.63
CA SER A 378 6.12 -19.52 -1.28
C SER A 378 5.29 -19.27 -2.53
N THR A 379 4.15 -19.94 -2.64
CA THR A 379 3.27 -19.81 -3.80
C THR A 379 1.83 -19.56 -3.37
N SER A 380 1.11 -18.78 -4.15
CA SER A 380 -0.34 -18.66 -4.12
C SER A 380 -0.90 -18.91 -5.52
N GLU A 381 -2.22 -18.76 -5.72
CA GLU A 381 -2.84 -18.93 -7.03
C GLU A 381 -2.31 -17.95 -8.10
N ILE A 382 -1.88 -16.75 -7.68
CA ILE A 382 -1.49 -15.64 -8.57
C ILE A 382 -0.10 -15.07 -8.25
N LYS A 383 0.66 -15.74 -7.38
CA LYS A 383 2.01 -15.29 -6.98
C LYS A 383 2.96 -16.46 -6.76
N ILE A 384 4.19 -16.31 -7.23
CA ILE A 384 5.34 -17.12 -6.81
C ILE A 384 6.36 -16.16 -6.21
N ALA A 385 6.70 -16.38 -4.95
CA ALA A 385 7.68 -15.58 -4.22
C ALA A 385 8.87 -16.44 -3.81
N VAL A 386 10.06 -15.88 -3.96
CA VAL A 386 11.31 -16.49 -3.49
C VAL A 386 12.08 -15.48 -2.65
N THR A 387 12.82 -15.96 -1.66
CA THR A 387 13.84 -15.14 -0.98
C THR A 387 15.22 -15.45 -1.55
N VAL A 388 16.00 -14.40 -1.72
CA VAL A 388 17.38 -14.45 -2.23
C VAL A 388 18.27 -13.54 -1.38
N ALA A 389 19.58 -13.60 -1.57
CA ALA A 389 20.48 -12.64 -0.94
C ALA A 389 20.16 -11.22 -1.42
N GLU A 390 20.19 -10.23 -0.53
CA GLU A 390 19.74 -8.86 -0.82
C GLU A 390 20.60 -8.18 -1.90
N ASP A 391 21.89 -8.49 -1.96
CA ASP A 391 22.83 -8.00 -2.98
C ASP A 391 22.56 -8.59 -4.38
N GLN A 392 21.85 -9.71 -4.47
CA GLN A 392 21.47 -10.36 -5.74
C GLN A 392 20.07 -9.98 -6.24
N ILE A 393 19.27 -9.23 -5.48
CA ILE A 393 17.86 -8.97 -5.81
C ILE A 393 17.67 -8.25 -7.15
N GLU A 394 18.56 -7.31 -7.51
CA GLU A 394 18.45 -6.59 -8.78
C GLU A 394 18.80 -7.49 -9.98
N THR A 395 19.82 -8.33 -9.84
CA THR A 395 20.19 -9.32 -10.85
C THR A 395 19.04 -10.29 -11.08
N ALA A 396 18.46 -10.80 -9.99
CA ALA A 396 17.30 -11.67 -10.02
C ALA A 396 16.08 -11.01 -10.71
N ALA A 397 15.77 -9.76 -10.35
CA ALA A 397 14.63 -9.04 -10.91
C ALA A 397 14.79 -8.79 -12.41
N LYS A 398 15.98 -8.37 -12.87
CA LYS A 398 16.30 -8.16 -14.30
C LYS A 398 16.16 -9.45 -15.10
N ALA A 399 16.77 -10.53 -14.62
CA ALA A 399 16.74 -11.83 -15.31
C ALA A 399 15.30 -12.37 -15.42
N VAL A 400 14.54 -12.34 -14.34
CA VAL A 400 13.16 -12.83 -14.31
C VAL A 400 12.23 -11.96 -15.17
N HIS A 401 12.37 -10.64 -15.12
CA HIS A 401 11.59 -9.71 -15.95
C HIS A 401 11.83 -9.96 -17.45
N GLU A 402 13.08 -10.18 -17.87
CA GLU A 402 13.43 -10.50 -19.24
C GLU A 402 12.90 -11.87 -19.67
N ALA A 403 13.07 -12.90 -18.83
CA ALA A 403 12.64 -14.28 -19.13
C ALA A 403 11.12 -14.40 -19.33
N PHE A 404 10.33 -13.57 -18.66
CA PHE A 404 8.88 -13.50 -18.84
C PHE A 404 8.44 -12.49 -19.92
N GLY A 405 9.36 -11.88 -20.66
CA GLY A 405 9.04 -10.97 -21.78
C GLY A 405 8.30 -9.70 -21.37
N LEU A 406 8.47 -9.22 -20.13
CA LEU A 406 7.68 -8.12 -19.57
C LEU A 406 8.04 -6.73 -20.12
N SER A 407 9.12 -6.61 -20.88
CA SER A 407 9.50 -5.41 -21.63
C SER A 407 8.75 -5.26 -22.96
N ALA A 408 8.22 -6.35 -23.53
CA ALA A 408 7.45 -6.34 -24.76
C ALA A 408 5.96 -6.04 -24.50
N LEU A 409 5.27 -5.44 -25.49
CA LEU A 409 3.82 -5.36 -25.49
C LEU A 409 3.28 -6.80 -25.57
N GLN A 410 2.58 -7.21 -24.51
CA GLN A 410 1.79 -8.43 -24.57
C GLN A 410 0.52 -8.05 -25.33
N GLY A 411 0.43 -8.54 -26.59
CA GLY A 411 -0.66 -8.28 -27.52
C GLY A 411 -1.96 -8.98 -27.11
#